data_cdd9a772554d9719f467f8bbd537ecbf
#
_entry.id   cdd9a772554d9719f467f8bbd537ecbf
#
_cell.length_a   1.000
_cell.length_b   1.000
_cell.length_c   1.000
_cell.angle_alpha   90.00
_cell.angle_beta   90.00
_cell.angle_gamma   90.00
#
_symmetry.space_group_name_H-M   'P 1'
#
loop_
_entity.id
_entity.type
_entity.pdbx_description
1 polymer ?
#
loop_
_entity_poly.entity_id
_entity_poly.type
_entity_poly.pdbx_seq_one_letter_code
_entity_poly.pdbx_strand_id
1 'polypeptide(L)'
;MGIPNRFSALGFLLWLALLEFCCTTSADVLLIGNNVTLSFAAVEANFALPVKGSGVCGVLYLADPIDACSQLVNEVTQLPNAASPFALIVRGGCSFEDKVRRAQKAGFKAAIVYDNKADGDLVPMAGNSAGIKIHAVFVSKVSGELLQNYAGSTNVELWIIPSFEYSAMSIPAIFLISLLAISTVLATCFFVRRHRIRQEGPRAPRVREFHGMGSRLVKAMPSLIFTAVLEDYCTSRTCAICLEDYSVGEKLRVLPCHHSRVSCIMCRLVAYIVENFLPSLQA
;
A
#
# COMPACT_ATOMS: atom_id res chain seq x y z
N MET A 1 -32.23 6.72 -7.55
CA MET A 1 -31.65 5.63 -8.35
C MET A 1 -30.17 5.95 -8.56
N GLY A 2 -29.29 5.30 -7.82
CA GLY A 2 -27.85 5.52 -7.88
C GLY A 2 -27.26 4.71 -9.02
N ILE A 3 -26.52 5.35 -9.91
CA ILE A 3 -25.70 4.69 -10.93
C ILE A 3 -24.52 4.04 -10.20
N PRO A 4 -24.37 2.72 -10.19
CA PRO A 4 -23.23 2.08 -9.53
C PRO A 4 -21.94 2.45 -10.26
N ASN A 5 -20.96 2.82 -9.49
CA ASN A 5 -19.58 3.21 -9.85
C ASN A 5 -18.86 2.07 -10.63
N ARG A 6 -19.21 1.83 -11.89
CA ARG A 6 -18.54 0.85 -12.76
C ARG A 6 -17.07 1.22 -13.06
N PHE A 7 -16.75 2.52 -13.00
CA PHE A 7 -15.38 3.00 -13.21
C PHE A 7 -14.40 2.64 -12.09
N SER A 8 -14.87 2.52 -10.86
CA SER A 8 -14.01 2.16 -9.71
C SER A 8 -13.60 0.68 -9.73
N ALA A 9 -14.51 -0.21 -10.16
CA ALA A 9 -14.24 -1.65 -10.22
C ALA A 9 -13.28 -2.00 -11.36
N LEU A 10 -13.41 -1.35 -12.52
CA LEU A 10 -12.50 -1.57 -13.66
C LEU A 10 -11.07 -1.09 -13.34
N GLY A 11 -10.94 0.07 -12.68
CA GLY A 11 -9.63 0.60 -12.24
C GLY A 11 -8.94 -0.33 -11.23
N PHE A 12 -9.71 -0.90 -10.32
CA PHE A 12 -9.20 -1.84 -9.32
C PHE A 12 -8.79 -3.19 -9.94
N LEU A 13 -9.56 -3.70 -10.90
CA LEU A 13 -9.22 -4.92 -11.64
C LEU A 13 -7.99 -4.73 -12.54
N LEU A 14 -7.86 -3.59 -13.18
CA LEU A 14 -6.66 -3.25 -13.97
C LEU A 14 -5.42 -3.12 -13.07
N TRP A 15 -5.58 -2.58 -11.87
CA TRP A 15 -4.52 -2.46 -10.88
C TRP A 15 -4.08 -3.82 -10.33
N LEU A 16 -5.03 -4.73 -10.05
CA LEU A 16 -4.72 -6.12 -9.68
C LEU A 16 -4.03 -6.88 -10.81
N ALA A 17 -4.47 -6.72 -12.06
CA ALA A 17 -3.84 -7.35 -13.23
C ALA A 17 -2.41 -6.84 -13.49
N LEU A 18 -2.12 -5.56 -13.18
CA LEU A 18 -0.78 -5.00 -13.25
C LEU A 18 0.15 -5.51 -12.14
N LEU A 19 -0.39 -5.88 -10.97
CA LEU A 19 0.40 -6.47 -9.88
C LEU A 19 0.86 -7.89 -10.19
N GLU A 20 0.11 -8.65 -10.97
CA GLU A 20 0.49 -10.02 -11.36
C GLU A 20 1.60 -10.07 -12.42
N PHE A 21 1.86 -8.97 -13.12
CA PHE A 21 2.81 -8.94 -14.25
C PHE A 21 4.28 -8.70 -13.85
N CYS A 22 4.60 -8.54 -12.57
CA CYS A 22 5.93 -8.08 -12.13
C CYS A 22 6.72 -9.09 -11.29
N CYS A 23 6.36 -10.37 -11.27
CA CYS A 23 7.13 -11.41 -10.58
C CYS A 23 7.93 -12.26 -11.57
N THR A 24 9.10 -11.78 -12.01
CA THR A 24 10.16 -12.68 -12.47
C THR A 24 10.74 -13.34 -11.23
N THR A 25 10.54 -14.64 -11.08
CA THR A 25 11.17 -15.42 -10.03
C THR A 25 12.65 -15.51 -10.35
N SER A 26 13.46 -14.77 -9.61
CA SER A 26 14.92 -14.82 -9.69
C SER A 26 15.44 -15.86 -8.69
N ALA A 27 16.52 -16.53 -9.04
CA ALA A 27 17.20 -17.47 -8.17
C ALA A 27 18.71 -17.26 -8.28
N ASP A 28 19.45 -17.67 -7.26
CA ASP A 28 20.89 -17.73 -7.31
C ASP A 28 21.37 -19.17 -7.16
N VAL A 29 22.36 -19.52 -7.95
CA VAL A 29 23.06 -20.80 -7.82
C VAL A 29 24.37 -20.54 -7.07
N LEU A 30 24.48 -21.10 -5.86
CA LEU A 30 25.67 -21.01 -5.04
C LEU A 30 26.46 -22.32 -5.11
N LEU A 31 27.73 -22.23 -5.39
CA LEU A 31 28.66 -23.32 -5.30
C LEU A 31 29.56 -23.14 -4.10
N ILE A 32 29.55 -24.10 -3.17
CA ILE A 32 30.25 -24.04 -1.90
C ILE A 32 31.17 -25.28 -1.78
N GLY A 33 32.48 -25.09 -1.61
CA GLY A 33 33.41 -26.17 -1.37
C GLY A 33 34.86 -25.74 -1.46
N ASN A 34 35.73 -26.48 -0.85
CA ASN A 34 37.20 -26.33 -0.95
C ASN A 34 37.74 -24.88 -0.84
N ASN A 35 37.25 -24.10 0.10
CA ASN A 35 37.59 -22.68 0.27
C ASN A 35 37.11 -21.77 -0.89
N VAL A 36 36.24 -22.24 -1.75
CA VAL A 36 35.66 -21.48 -2.86
C VAL A 36 34.14 -21.34 -2.62
N THR A 37 33.66 -20.12 -2.69
CA THR A 37 32.23 -19.83 -2.75
C THR A 37 31.97 -18.96 -3.98
N LEU A 38 31.19 -19.47 -4.91
CA LEU A 38 30.82 -18.77 -6.14
C LEU A 38 29.32 -18.62 -6.19
N SER A 39 28.85 -17.43 -6.57
CA SER A 39 27.44 -17.15 -6.79
C SER A 39 27.19 -16.86 -8.27
N PHE A 40 26.16 -17.47 -8.83
CA PHE A 40 25.75 -17.32 -10.20
C PHE A 40 24.29 -16.87 -10.25
N ALA A 41 24.02 -15.75 -10.90
CA ALA A 41 22.67 -15.31 -11.16
C ALA A 41 21.93 -16.33 -12.04
N ALA A 42 20.71 -16.64 -11.66
CA ALA A 42 19.86 -17.59 -12.36
C ALA A 42 18.40 -17.12 -12.44
N VAL A 43 17.65 -17.67 -13.38
CA VAL A 43 16.21 -17.47 -13.51
C VAL A 43 15.50 -18.79 -13.38
N GLU A 44 14.49 -18.87 -12.54
CA GLU A 44 13.67 -20.09 -12.40
C GLU A 44 12.79 -20.31 -13.63
N ALA A 45 12.60 -21.57 -13.98
CA ALA A 45 11.63 -21.95 -14.99
C ALA A 45 10.20 -21.80 -14.49
N ASN A 46 9.33 -21.16 -15.25
CA ASN A 46 7.94 -20.95 -14.87
C ASN A 46 7.09 -22.22 -14.80
N PHE A 47 7.57 -23.32 -15.40
CA PHE A 47 6.90 -24.61 -15.44
C PHE A 47 7.46 -25.64 -14.44
N ALA A 48 8.54 -25.31 -13.74
CA ALA A 48 9.20 -26.19 -12.78
C ALA A 48 8.68 -25.97 -11.36
N LEU A 49 9.11 -26.83 -10.43
CA LEU A 49 8.80 -26.65 -9.03
C LEU A 49 9.53 -25.39 -8.49
N PRO A 50 8.83 -24.41 -7.93
CA PRO A 50 9.48 -23.19 -7.44
C PRO A 50 10.39 -23.48 -6.24
N VAL A 51 11.52 -22.79 -6.19
CA VAL A 51 12.44 -22.87 -5.05
C VAL A 51 11.88 -22.05 -3.89
N LYS A 52 11.78 -22.66 -2.71
CA LYS A 52 11.17 -22.04 -1.52
C LYS A 52 12.07 -22.13 -0.29
N GLY A 53 11.86 -21.24 0.65
CA GLY A 53 12.52 -21.27 1.95
C GLY A 53 14.02 -21.06 1.84
N SER A 54 14.81 -21.96 2.39
CA SER A 54 16.29 -21.92 2.38
C SER A 54 16.92 -22.41 1.08
N GLY A 55 16.11 -22.78 0.08
CA GLY A 55 16.61 -23.35 -1.16
C GLY A 55 16.76 -24.87 -1.11
N VAL A 56 17.42 -25.40 -2.14
CA VAL A 56 17.72 -26.83 -2.27
C VAL A 56 19.19 -27.03 -2.53
N CYS A 57 19.79 -28.05 -1.89
CA CYS A 57 21.19 -28.40 -2.09
C CYS A 57 21.34 -29.75 -2.78
N GLY A 58 22.42 -29.88 -3.50
CA GLY A 58 22.74 -31.11 -4.23
C GLY A 58 24.14 -31.17 -4.81
N VAL A 59 24.44 -32.27 -5.46
CA VAL A 59 25.69 -32.48 -6.22
C VAL A 59 25.41 -32.38 -7.71
N LEU A 60 26.28 -31.68 -8.41
CA LEU A 60 26.15 -31.42 -9.84
C LEU A 60 26.74 -32.57 -10.68
N TYR A 61 25.99 -32.99 -11.68
CA TYR A 61 26.41 -33.96 -12.68
C TYR A 61 26.15 -33.40 -14.08
N LEU A 62 27.04 -33.71 -15.02
CA LEU A 62 26.77 -33.43 -16.44
C LEU A 62 25.70 -34.38 -16.95
N ALA A 63 24.76 -33.88 -17.71
CA ALA A 63 23.84 -34.72 -18.46
C ALA A 63 24.57 -35.45 -19.59
N ASP A 64 24.21 -36.69 -19.87
CA ASP A 64 24.71 -37.45 -20.99
C ASP A 64 23.54 -38.01 -21.81
N PRO A 65 23.29 -37.54 -23.02
CA PRO A 65 23.98 -36.42 -23.70
C PRO A 65 23.75 -35.06 -23.03
N ILE A 66 24.74 -34.17 -23.17
CA ILE A 66 24.77 -32.87 -22.48
C ILE A 66 23.58 -31.94 -22.84
N ASP A 67 23.05 -32.12 -24.05
CA ASP A 67 21.85 -31.38 -24.50
C ASP A 67 20.52 -31.94 -23.95
N ALA A 68 20.55 -33.12 -23.36
CA ALA A 68 19.38 -33.86 -22.87
C ALA A 68 18.22 -33.92 -23.88
N CYS A 69 18.51 -33.96 -25.18
CA CYS A 69 17.50 -34.04 -26.22
C CYS A 69 17.11 -35.48 -26.56
N SER A 70 17.86 -36.47 -26.07
CA SER A 70 17.49 -37.87 -26.01
C SER A 70 17.39 -38.39 -24.56
N GLN A 71 17.07 -39.65 -24.37
CA GLN A 71 17.07 -40.24 -23.04
C GLN A 71 18.48 -40.19 -22.45
N LEU A 72 18.59 -39.79 -21.19
CA LEU A 72 19.88 -39.70 -20.51
C LEU A 72 20.41 -41.12 -20.22
N VAL A 73 21.69 -41.31 -20.49
CA VAL A 73 22.40 -42.58 -20.25
C VAL A 73 22.85 -42.66 -18.78
N ASN A 74 23.19 -41.51 -18.17
CA ASN A 74 23.60 -41.44 -16.78
C ASN A 74 22.41 -41.35 -15.84
N GLU A 75 21.79 -42.48 -15.58
CA GLU A 75 20.83 -42.60 -14.48
C GLU A 75 21.57 -42.51 -13.15
N VAL A 76 21.08 -41.63 -12.29
CA VAL A 76 21.72 -41.44 -10.99
C VAL A 76 21.33 -42.60 -10.09
N THR A 77 22.25 -43.54 -9.95
CA THR A 77 22.19 -44.53 -8.88
C THR A 77 22.22 -43.78 -7.55
N GLN A 78 21.19 -43.92 -6.72
CA GLN A 78 21.11 -43.30 -5.41
C GLN A 78 22.32 -43.74 -4.59
N LEU A 79 23.27 -42.83 -4.42
CA LEU A 79 24.34 -43.00 -3.44
C LEU A 79 23.70 -42.87 -2.05
N PRO A 80 23.84 -43.87 -1.17
CA PRO A 80 23.35 -43.76 0.20
C PRO A 80 24.06 -42.59 0.88
N ASN A 81 23.31 -41.62 1.37
CA ASN A 81 23.72 -40.35 1.98
C ASN A 81 24.15 -39.23 1.02
N ALA A 82 23.84 -39.31 -0.27
CA ALA A 82 24.17 -38.24 -1.17
C ALA A 82 23.13 -37.11 -1.14
N ALA A 83 23.63 -35.89 -1.19
CA ALA A 83 22.87 -34.72 -1.54
C ALA A 83 22.10 -34.96 -2.87
N SER A 84 20.98 -34.33 -3.05
CA SER A 84 20.13 -34.48 -4.23
C SER A 84 20.91 -34.28 -5.52
N PRO A 85 20.81 -35.17 -6.55
CA PRO A 85 21.55 -35.01 -7.81
C PRO A 85 20.94 -33.92 -8.67
N PHE A 86 21.79 -33.01 -9.18
CA PHE A 86 21.42 -31.94 -10.10
C PHE A 86 22.04 -32.20 -11.47
N ALA A 87 21.27 -31.98 -12.54
CA ALA A 87 21.75 -32.13 -13.90
C ALA A 87 22.17 -30.80 -14.50
N LEU A 88 23.38 -30.71 -15.05
CA LEU A 88 23.81 -29.57 -15.86
C LEU A 88 23.57 -29.89 -17.34
N ILE A 89 22.82 -29.03 -18.03
CA ILE A 89 22.32 -29.27 -19.39
C ILE A 89 22.59 -28.03 -20.24
N VAL A 90 23.02 -28.21 -21.48
CA VAL A 90 23.19 -27.11 -22.43
C VAL A 90 21.88 -26.75 -23.12
N ARG A 91 21.65 -25.45 -23.37
CA ARG A 91 20.56 -24.94 -24.19
C ARG A 91 20.70 -25.38 -25.65
N GLY A 92 19.59 -25.63 -26.33
CA GLY A 92 19.51 -25.94 -27.76
C GLY A 92 19.07 -27.37 -28.04
N GLY A 93 18.81 -27.67 -29.29
CA GLY A 93 18.38 -28.99 -29.78
C GLY A 93 16.91 -29.33 -29.58
N CYS A 94 16.34 -29.07 -28.38
CA CYS A 94 14.96 -29.37 -28.03
C CYS A 94 14.43 -28.35 -27.01
N SER A 95 13.15 -28.47 -26.65
CA SER A 95 12.50 -27.53 -25.68
C SER A 95 13.08 -27.65 -24.27
N PHE A 96 13.03 -26.57 -23.50
CA PHE A 96 13.45 -26.57 -22.09
C PHE A 96 12.65 -27.59 -21.27
N GLU A 97 11.36 -27.68 -21.53
CA GLU A 97 10.47 -28.63 -20.89
C GLU A 97 10.91 -30.08 -21.11
N ASP A 98 11.27 -30.46 -22.36
CA ASP A 98 11.72 -31.81 -22.68
C ASP A 98 13.01 -32.17 -21.95
N LYS A 99 13.96 -31.23 -21.86
CA LYS A 99 15.21 -31.40 -21.12
C LYS A 99 14.96 -31.72 -19.66
N VAL A 100 14.10 -30.90 -19.02
CA VAL A 100 13.75 -31.05 -17.60
C VAL A 100 12.98 -32.35 -17.34
N ARG A 101 12.08 -32.75 -18.24
CA ARG A 101 11.37 -34.04 -18.15
C ARG A 101 12.30 -35.22 -18.24
N ARG A 102 13.30 -35.18 -19.12
CA ARG A 102 14.29 -36.25 -19.25
C ARG A 102 15.23 -36.32 -18.05
N ALA A 103 15.66 -35.16 -17.51
CA ALA A 103 16.41 -35.12 -16.27
C ALA A 103 15.58 -35.71 -15.08
N GLN A 104 14.31 -35.37 -14.98
CA GLN A 104 13.44 -35.97 -13.99
C GLN A 104 13.29 -37.49 -14.12
N LYS A 105 13.13 -37.98 -15.36
CA LYS A 105 13.03 -39.42 -15.63
C LYS A 105 14.32 -40.18 -15.28
N ALA A 106 15.48 -39.56 -15.45
CA ALA A 106 16.76 -40.09 -15.07
C ALA A 106 17.07 -40.02 -13.56
N GLY A 107 16.15 -39.48 -12.75
CA GLY A 107 16.25 -39.44 -11.28
C GLY A 107 16.84 -38.15 -10.70
N PHE A 108 17.16 -37.16 -11.51
CA PHE A 108 17.67 -35.89 -11.05
C PHE A 108 16.57 -35.11 -10.28
N LYS A 109 16.97 -34.34 -9.27
CA LYS A 109 16.10 -33.51 -8.42
C LYS A 109 16.02 -32.05 -8.84
N ALA A 110 17.03 -31.61 -9.60
CA ALA A 110 17.02 -30.29 -10.23
C ALA A 110 17.73 -30.34 -11.58
N ALA A 111 17.37 -29.44 -12.50
CA ALA A 111 18.01 -29.24 -13.78
C ALA A 111 18.54 -27.80 -13.87
N ILE A 112 19.83 -27.64 -14.15
CA ILE A 112 20.45 -26.36 -14.38
C ILE A 112 20.74 -26.27 -15.86
N VAL A 113 20.04 -25.40 -16.56
CA VAL A 113 20.24 -25.21 -18.01
C VAL A 113 21.11 -23.97 -18.22
N TYR A 114 22.19 -24.11 -18.95
CA TYR A 114 23.09 -23.00 -19.29
C TYR A 114 22.98 -22.60 -20.75
N ASP A 115 23.25 -21.32 -21.03
CA ASP A 115 23.18 -20.82 -22.40
C ASP A 115 24.31 -21.37 -23.29
N ASN A 116 23.98 -21.56 -24.54
CA ASN A 116 24.95 -21.88 -25.60
C ASN A 116 25.50 -20.63 -26.29
N LYS A 117 24.90 -19.44 -26.03
CA LYS A 117 25.31 -18.14 -26.59
C LYS A 117 26.05 -17.31 -25.56
N ALA A 118 26.97 -16.46 -26.04
CA ALA A 118 27.82 -15.65 -25.20
C ALA A 118 27.18 -14.27 -24.84
N ASP A 119 25.88 -14.08 -25.10
CA ASP A 119 25.21 -12.79 -25.00
C ASP A 119 25.05 -12.30 -23.55
N GLY A 120 25.26 -13.20 -22.57
CA GLY A 120 25.22 -12.86 -21.14
C GLY A 120 23.83 -12.73 -20.54
N ASP A 121 22.78 -12.65 -21.34
CA ASP A 121 21.42 -12.47 -20.89
C ASP A 121 20.83 -13.77 -20.33
N LEU A 122 20.15 -13.66 -19.20
CA LEU A 122 19.40 -14.77 -18.63
C LEU A 122 18.05 -14.89 -19.34
N VAL A 123 17.76 -16.09 -19.86
CA VAL A 123 16.54 -16.35 -20.62
C VAL A 123 15.51 -17.05 -19.74
N PRO A 124 14.31 -16.48 -19.58
CA PRO A 124 13.24 -17.15 -18.86
C PRO A 124 12.79 -18.40 -19.60
N MET A 125 12.82 -19.54 -18.93
CA MET A 125 12.37 -20.82 -19.50
C MET A 125 10.86 -20.95 -19.37
N ALA A 126 10.15 -21.03 -20.49
CA ALA A 126 8.71 -21.25 -20.56
C ALA A 126 8.39 -22.66 -21.04
N GLY A 127 7.31 -23.26 -20.55
CA GLY A 127 6.86 -24.60 -20.91
C GLY A 127 5.60 -25.03 -20.15
N ASN A 128 5.20 -26.29 -20.35
CA ASN A 128 4.04 -26.87 -19.67
C ASN A 128 4.49 -27.57 -18.37
N SER A 129 3.89 -27.20 -17.25
CA SER A 129 4.21 -27.72 -15.92
C SER A 129 3.65 -29.12 -15.64
N ALA A 130 2.76 -29.66 -16.50
CA ALA A 130 2.11 -30.94 -16.26
C ALA A 130 3.11 -32.08 -16.03
N GLY A 131 3.14 -32.65 -14.83
CA GLY A 131 3.99 -33.80 -14.47
C GLY A 131 5.44 -33.46 -14.13
N ILE A 132 5.88 -32.20 -14.18
CA ILE A 132 7.20 -31.78 -13.72
C ILE A 132 7.18 -31.55 -12.21
N LYS A 133 8.09 -32.22 -11.50
CA LYS A 133 8.18 -32.24 -10.03
C LYS A 133 9.58 -31.92 -9.52
N ILE A 134 10.46 -31.40 -10.39
CA ILE A 134 11.83 -31.04 -10.04
C ILE A 134 12.02 -29.54 -10.24
N HIS A 135 13.04 -28.97 -9.60
CA HIS A 135 13.44 -27.60 -9.80
C HIS A 135 14.17 -27.43 -11.14
N ALA A 136 14.03 -26.27 -11.76
CA ALA A 136 14.79 -25.95 -12.98
C ALA A 136 15.18 -24.48 -12.99
N VAL A 137 16.44 -24.19 -13.25
CA VAL A 137 16.99 -22.84 -13.33
C VAL A 137 17.82 -22.67 -14.58
N PHE A 138 17.87 -21.44 -15.09
CA PHE A 138 18.67 -21.05 -16.23
C PHE A 138 19.82 -20.16 -15.77
N VAL A 139 21.03 -20.45 -16.24
CA VAL A 139 22.24 -19.67 -15.96
C VAL A 139 22.92 -19.23 -17.25
N SER A 140 23.80 -18.24 -17.18
CA SER A 140 24.55 -17.77 -18.31
C SER A 140 25.55 -18.87 -18.84
N LYS A 141 26.03 -18.68 -20.05
CA LYS A 141 27.06 -19.58 -20.64
C LYS A 141 28.32 -19.65 -19.78
N VAL A 142 28.83 -18.51 -19.37
CA VAL A 142 30.05 -18.43 -18.54
C VAL A 142 29.86 -19.16 -17.22
N SER A 143 28.70 -18.99 -16.58
CA SER A 143 28.34 -19.71 -15.35
C SER A 143 28.27 -21.21 -15.56
N GLY A 144 27.65 -21.65 -16.67
CA GLY A 144 27.55 -23.06 -17.02
C GLY A 144 28.89 -23.71 -17.29
N GLU A 145 29.79 -23.06 -18.05
CA GLU A 145 31.14 -23.53 -18.32
C GLU A 145 32.00 -23.63 -17.04
N LEU A 146 31.84 -22.68 -16.12
CA LEU A 146 32.50 -22.76 -14.81
C LEU A 146 31.95 -23.92 -13.98
N LEU A 147 30.63 -24.11 -13.96
CA LEU A 147 29.99 -25.21 -13.25
C LEU A 147 30.40 -26.59 -13.79
N GLN A 148 30.68 -26.73 -15.07
CA GLN A 148 31.19 -27.98 -15.67
C GLN A 148 32.46 -28.49 -14.99
N ASN A 149 33.37 -27.59 -14.58
CA ASN A 149 34.63 -27.94 -13.94
C ASN A 149 34.44 -28.59 -12.55
N TYR A 150 33.27 -28.38 -11.95
CA TYR A 150 32.92 -28.90 -10.62
C TYR A 150 31.96 -30.08 -10.68
N ALA A 151 31.47 -30.45 -11.87
CA ALA A 151 30.55 -31.58 -12.03
C ALA A 151 31.21 -32.90 -11.63
N GLY A 152 30.48 -33.70 -10.85
CA GLY A 152 30.98 -34.98 -10.33
C GLY A 152 31.89 -34.87 -9.11
N SER A 153 32.19 -33.66 -8.63
CA SER A 153 33.00 -33.47 -7.44
C SER A 153 32.17 -33.69 -6.16
N THR A 154 32.59 -34.61 -5.32
CA THR A 154 31.91 -34.91 -4.04
C THR A 154 32.24 -33.89 -2.91
N ASN A 155 33.26 -33.05 -3.13
CA ASN A 155 33.75 -32.08 -2.15
C ASN A 155 33.11 -30.68 -2.34
N VAL A 156 32.13 -30.58 -3.24
CA VAL A 156 31.46 -29.33 -3.60
C VAL A 156 29.96 -29.54 -3.54
N GLU A 157 29.27 -28.65 -2.81
CA GLU A 157 27.83 -28.62 -2.77
C GLU A 157 27.30 -27.47 -3.62
N LEU A 158 26.23 -27.75 -4.33
CA LEU A 158 25.53 -26.74 -5.11
C LEU A 158 24.18 -26.41 -4.43
N TRP A 159 23.93 -25.14 -4.23
CA TRP A 159 22.69 -24.66 -3.67
C TRP A 159 21.92 -23.83 -4.69
N ILE A 160 20.62 -24.07 -4.84
CA ILE A 160 19.72 -23.21 -5.59
C ILE A 160 18.88 -22.48 -4.54
N ILE A 161 19.03 -21.18 -4.43
CA ILE A 161 18.32 -20.34 -3.45
C ILE A 161 17.42 -19.34 -4.17
N PRO A 162 16.23 -19.06 -3.61
CA PRO A 162 15.42 -17.99 -4.18
C PRO A 162 16.13 -16.65 -3.94
N SER A 163 16.33 -15.89 -4.99
CA SER A 163 16.85 -14.53 -4.87
C SER A 163 15.73 -13.51 -5.12
N PHE A 164 15.70 -12.50 -4.29
CA PHE A 164 14.84 -11.34 -4.47
C PHE A 164 15.69 -10.24 -5.10
N GLU A 165 15.96 -10.34 -6.40
CA GLU A 165 16.49 -9.17 -7.09
C GLU A 165 15.42 -8.09 -7.15
N TYR A 166 15.55 -7.10 -6.27
CA TYR A 166 14.91 -5.82 -6.48
C TYR A 166 15.61 -5.15 -7.67
N SER A 167 15.15 -5.47 -8.86
CA SER A 167 15.59 -4.72 -10.03
C SER A 167 15.50 -3.23 -9.71
N ALA A 168 16.58 -2.49 -9.91
CA ALA A 168 16.60 -1.03 -9.69
C ALA A 168 15.48 -0.30 -10.44
N MET A 169 14.89 -0.94 -11.44
CA MET A 169 13.71 -0.48 -12.18
C MET A 169 12.39 -0.69 -11.43
N SER A 170 12.32 -1.63 -10.49
CA SER A 170 11.06 -1.90 -9.75
C SER A 170 10.76 -0.82 -8.70
N ILE A 171 11.78 -0.22 -8.09
CA ILE A 171 11.61 0.83 -7.10
C ILE A 171 10.90 2.07 -7.69
N PRO A 172 11.38 2.69 -8.79
CA PRO A 172 10.68 3.82 -9.39
C PRO A 172 9.29 3.42 -9.93
N ALA A 173 9.10 2.20 -10.41
CA ALA A 173 7.79 1.72 -10.85
C ALA A 173 6.79 1.65 -9.69
N ILE A 174 7.19 1.15 -8.53
CA ILE A 174 6.35 1.14 -7.32
C ILE A 174 5.99 2.56 -6.89
N PHE A 175 6.94 3.50 -6.91
CA PHE A 175 6.68 4.91 -6.61
C PHE A 175 5.70 5.54 -7.60
N LEU A 176 5.84 5.30 -8.89
CA LEU A 176 4.92 5.81 -9.91
C LEU A 176 3.51 5.26 -9.73
N ILE A 177 3.37 3.96 -9.49
CA ILE A 177 2.07 3.32 -9.24
C ILE A 177 1.43 3.90 -7.96
N SER A 178 2.21 4.11 -6.90
CA SER A 178 1.74 4.72 -5.66
C SER A 178 1.25 6.15 -5.87
N LEU A 179 2.00 6.96 -6.62
CA LEU A 179 1.61 8.33 -6.97
C LEU A 179 0.33 8.38 -7.80
N LEU A 180 0.18 7.48 -8.78
CA LEU A 180 -1.03 7.36 -9.59
C LEU A 180 -2.22 6.95 -8.72
N ALA A 181 -2.05 6.00 -7.81
CA ALA A 181 -3.12 5.58 -6.90
C ALA A 181 -3.56 6.73 -5.98
N ILE A 182 -2.62 7.47 -5.40
CA ILE A 182 -2.92 8.64 -4.56
C ILE A 182 -3.62 9.73 -5.38
N SER A 183 -3.16 10.02 -6.60
CA SER A 183 -3.76 11.04 -7.46
C SER A 183 -5.19 10.68 -7.86
N THR A 184 -5.48 9.42 -8.13
CA THR A 184 -6.85 8.96 -8.44
C THR A 184 -7.77 9.07 -7.23
N VAL A 185 -7.30 8.73 -6.03
CA VAL A 185 -8.07 8.91 -4.79
C VAL A 185 -8.36 10.38 -4.54
N LEU A 186 -7.37 11.25 -4.66
CA LEU A 186 -7.56 12.70 -4.48
C LEU A 186 -8.52 13.28 -5.53
N ALA A 187 -8.40 12.88 -6.79
CA ALA A 187 -9.31 13.30 -7.85
C ALA A 187 -10.74 12.85 -7.56
N THR A 188 -10.95 11.59 -7.18
CA THR A 188 -12.29 11.09 -6.83
C THR A 188 -12.87 11.82 -5.62
N CYS A 189 -12.10 12.05 -4.57
CA CYS A 189 -12.52 12.85 -3.41
C CYS A 189 -12.89 14.27 -3.82
N PHE A 190 -12.10 14.91 -4.68
CA PHE A 190 -12.38 16.25 -5.20
C PHE A 190 -13.67 16.30 -6.01
N PHE A 191 -13.87 15.32 -6.92
CA PHE A 191 -15.09 15.23 -7.72
C PHE A 191 -16.33 14.97 -6.85
N VAL A 192 -16.25 14.06 -5.89
CA VAL A 192 -17.37 13.79 -4.96
C VAL A 192 -17.69 15.03 -4.13
N ARG A 193 -16.67 15.72 -3.61
CA ARG A 193 -16.87 16.97 -2.85
C ARG A 193 -17.49 18.07 -3.72
N ARG A 194 -16.99 18.25 -4.94
CA ARG A 194 -17.53 19.22 -5.89
C ARG A 194 -18.96 18.88 -6.31
N HIS A 195 -19.28 17.61 -6.49
CA HIS A 195 -20.62 17.13 -6.83
C HIS A 195 -21.60 17.38 -5.66
N ARG A 196 -21.17 17.12 -4.42
CA ARG A 196 -21.96 17.43 -3.21
C ARG A 196 -22.25 18.93 -3.10
N ILE A 197 -21.23 19.78 -3.32
CA ILE A 197 -21.39 21.24 -3.28
C ILE A 197 -22.34 21.72 -4.38
N ARG A 198 -22.36 21.08 -5.55
CA ARG A 198 -23.29 21.41 -6.63
C ARG A 198 -24.71 20.91 -6.39
N GLN A 199 -24.90 19.80 -5.70
CA GLN A 199 -26.21 19.28 -5.32
C GLN A 199 -26.79 20.01 -4.10
N GLU A 200 -25.95 20.50 -3.21
CA GLU A 200 -26.33 21.54 -2.28
C GLU A 200 -26.40 22.84 -3.10
N GLY A 201 -27.49 23.02 -3.86
CA GLY A 201 -27.82 24.31 -4.46
C GLY A 201 -27.71 25.39 -3.37
N PRO A 202 -27.53 26.68 -3.73
CA PRO A 202 -27.36 27.72 -2.73
C PRO A 202 -28.52 27.54 -1.74
N ARG A 203 -28.21 26.90 -0.61
CA ARG A 203 -29.10 26.99 0.56
C ARG A 203 -29.22 28.49 0.76
N ALA A 204 -30.37 29.02 0.38
CA ALA A 204 -30.74 30.36 0.79
C ALA A 204 -30.27 30.47 2.21
N PRO A 205 -29.46 31.49 2.56
CA PRO A 205 -29.06 31.68 3.95
C PRO A 205 -30.35 31.54 4.73
N ARG A 206 -30.45 30.50 5.58
CA ARG A 206 -31.45 30.47 6.59
C ARG A 206 -31.11 31.69 7.40
N VAL A 207 -31.72 32.81 7.03
CA VAL A 207 -31.87 33.95 7.90
C VAL A 207 -32.57 33.32 9.09
N ARG A 208 -31.79 32.98 10.13
CA ARG A 208 -32.38 32.84 11.46
C ARG A 208 -33.02 34.19 11.63
N GLU A 209 -34.33 34.25 11.38
CA GLU A 209 -35.12 35.32 11.91
C GLU A 209 -34.87 35.29 13.41
N PHE A 210 -33.90 36.09 13.81
CA PHE A 210 -33.77 36.45 15.18
C PHE A 210 -35.09 37.22 15.48
N HIS A 211 -36.08 36.50 15.99
CA HIS A 211 -37.20 37.11 16.61
C HIS A 211 -36.66 37.78 17.88
N GLY A 212 -36.08 38.94 17.70
CA GLY A 212 -35.71 39.81 18.81
C GLY A 212 -36.96 40.05 19.65
N MET A 213 -36.78 40.11 20.94
CA MET A 213 -37.88 40.36 21.88
C MET A 213 -38.51 41.72 21.58
N GLY A 214 -39.80 41.74 21.28
CA GLY A 214 -40.49 42.96 20.88
C GLY A 214 -40.38 44.04 21.96
N SER A 215 -40.22 45.31 21.58
CA SER A 215 -40.03 46.45 22.48
C SER A 215 -41.12 46.57 23.54
N ARG A 216 -42.34 46.10 23.27
CA ARG A 216 -43.43 46.06 24.27
C ARG A 216 -43.15 45.10 25.43
N LEU A 217 -42.53 43.95 25.10
CA LEU A 217 -42.18 42.93 26.11
C LEU A 217 -41.00 43.41 26.96
N VAL A 218 -40.02 44.06 26.35
CA VAL A 218 -38.89 44.69 27.07
C VAL A 218 -39.38 45.79 28.04
N LYS A 219 -40.33 46.61 27.60
CA LYS A 219 -40.92 47.67 28.47
C LYS A 219 -41.74 47.12 29.63
N ALA A 220 -42.32 45.94 29.49
CA ALA A 220 -43.10 45.29 30.56
C ALA A 220 -42.21 44.56 31.59
N MET A 221 -40.95 44.43 31.39
CA MET A 221 -40.02 43.75 32.31
C MET A 221 -39.70 44.63 33.52
N PRO A 222 -39.50 44.02 34.70
CA PRO A 222 -39.11 44.75 35.89
C PRO A 222 -37.79 45.48 35.70
N SER A 223 -37.72 46.72 36.23
CA SER A 223 -36.52 47.54 36.16
C SER A 223 -35.99 47.81 37.58
N LEU A 224 -34.66 47.79 37.69
CA LEU A 224 -33.94 48.15 38.92
C LEU A 224 -33.05 49.35 38.61
N ILE A 225 -32.91 50.22 39.63
CA ILE A 225 -31.96 51.32 39.57
C ILE A 225 -30.62 50.81 40.13
N PHE A 226 -29.56 51.02 39.41
CA PHE A 226 -28.24 50.62 39.85
C PHE A 226 -27.77 51.51 40.97
N THR A 227 -27.55 50.93 42.14
CA THR A 227 -27.01 51.60 43.33
C THR A 227 -25.67 50.96 43.68
N ALA A 228 -24.72 51.69 44.18
CA ALA A 228 -23.35 51.24 44.48
C ALA A 228 -23.28 50.09 45.51
N VAL A 229 -24.40 49.76 46.16
CA VAL A 229 -24.50 48.68 47.15
C VAL A 229 -25.68 47.80 46.77
N LEU A 230 -25.44 46.79 45.93
CA LEU A 230 -26.42 45.73 45.70
C LEU A 230 -25.76 44.43 46.09
N GLU A 231 -25.88 43.98 47.31
CA GLU A 231 -25.26 42.80 47.85
C GLU A 231 -25.89 41.51 47.35
N ASP A 232 -27.11 41.47 46.81
CA ASP A 232 -27.80 40.19 46.54
C ASP A 232 -28.03 39.80 45.08
N TYR A 233 -27.89 40.69 44.10
CA TYR A 233 -28.27 40.36 42.71
C TYR A 233 -27.23 40.67 41.63
N CYS A 234 -26.15 41.34 41.93
CA CYS A 234 -25.13 41.69 40.94
C CYS A 234 -23.71 41.62 41.48
N THR A 235 -22.96 40.69 40.93
CA THR A 235 -21.54 40.51 41.25
C THR A 235 -20.58 41.32 40.36
N SER A 236 -21.09 42.05 39.35
CA SER A 236 -20.25 42.82 38.43
C SER A 236 -20.81 44.25 38.26
N ARG A 237 -19.92 45.23 38.35
CA ARG A 237 -20.21 46.64 38.05
C ARG A 237 -20.15 46.94 36.55
N THR A 238 -19.64 46.03 35.74
CA THR A 238 -19.35 46.22 34.35
C THR A 238 -20.33 45.46 33.47
N CYS A 239 -20.81 46.07 32.43
CA CYS A 239 -21.62 45.40 31.39
C CYS A 239 -20.78 44.40 30.62
N ALA A 240 -21.20 43.15 30.54
CA ALA A 240 -20.44 42.11 29.84
C ALA A 240 -20.53 42.24 28.33
N ILE A 241 -21.31 43.17 27.74
CA ILE A 241 -21.37 43.41 26.30
C ILE A 241 -20.47 44.59 25.87
N CYS A 242 -20.76 45.77 26.44
CA CYS A 242 -20.02 46.98 26.07
C CYS A 242 -18.77 47.16 26.91
N LEU A 243 -18.58 46.34 27.95
CA LEU A 243 -17.45 46.39 28.88
C LEU A 243 -17.35 47.75 29.63
N GLU A 244 -18.43 48.52 29.63
CA GLU A 244 -18.51 49.77 30.36
C GLU A 244 -19.10 49.56 31.74
N ASP A 245 -18.68 50.37 32.69
CA ASP A 245 -19.20 50.33 34.06
C ASP A 245 -20.53 51.01 34.14
N TYR A 246 -21.46 50.44 34.95
CA TYR A 246 -22.77 51.01 35.22
C TYR A 246 -22.65 52.25 36.11
N SER A 247 -23.37 53.31 35.73
CA SER A 247 -23.45 54.54 36.54
C SER A 247 -24.48 54.41 37.63
N VAL A 248 -24.17 54.96 38.80
CA VAL A 248 -25.17 55.03 39.94
C VAL A 248 -26.37 55.83 39.49
N GLY A 249 -27.58 55.24 39.66
CA GLY A 249 -28.84 55.83 39.22
C GLY A 249 -29.32 55.32 37.84
N GLU A 250 -28.54 54.51 37.14
CA GLU A 250 -28.89 53.95 35.84
C GLU A 250 -30.01 52.91 35.98
N LYS A 251 -30.99 52.96 35.07
CA LYS A 251 -32.13 52.04 35.05
C LYS A 251 -31.82 50.76 34.23
N LEU A 252 -31.67 49.68 34.94
CA LEU A 252 -31.37 48.37 34.34
C LEU A 252 -32.64 47.53 34.26
N ARG A 253 -32.86 46.81 33.15
CA ARG A 253 -33.96 45.85 32.99
C ARG A 253 -33.52 44.47 33.44
N VAL A 254 -34.36 43.76 34.19
CA VAL A 254 -34.10 42.39 34.64
C VAL A 254 -34.92 41.43 33.81
N LEU A 255 -34.21 40.50 33.16
CA LEU A 255 -34.83 39.44 32.34
C LEU A 255 -35.32 38.30 33.26
N PRO A 256 -36.49 37.69 32.97
CA PRO A 256 -37.07 36.62 33.78
C PRO A 256 -36.45 35.27 33.48
N CYS A 257 -35.14 35.14 33.53
CA CYS A 257 -34.49 33.87 33.36
C CYS A 257 -34.02 33.30 34.71
N HIS A 258 -34.56 32.17 35.09
CA HIS A 258 -34.26 31.47 36.34
C HIS A 258 -32.99 30.65 36.27
N HIS A 259 -31.95 31.10 35.57
CA HIS A 259 -30.69 30.37 35.50
C HIS A 259 -29.70 30.79 36.58
N SER A 260 -28.92 29.86 37.07
CA SER A 260 -27.89 30.07 38.10
C SER A 260 -26.89 31.18 37.73
N ARG A 261 -26.22 31.72 38.70
CA ARG A 261 -25.33 32.91 38.72
C ARG A 261 -24.58 33.34 37.45
N VAL A 262 -24.23 32.41 36.54
CA VAL A 262 -23.52 32.72 35.28
C VAL A 262 -24.45 33.21 34.16
N SER A 263 -25.71 32.79 34.17
CA SER A 263 -26.72 33.19 33.17
C SER A 263 -27.28 34.60 33.37
N CYS A 264 -27.18 35.14 34.56
CA CYS A 264 -27.67 36.48 34.85
C CYS A 264 -26.88 37.59 34.14
N ILE A 265 -25.58 37.33 33.85
CA ILE A 265 -24.70 38.22 33.07
C ILE A 265 -25.16 38.28 31.61
N MET A 266 -25.47 37.12 31.00
CA MET A 266 -25.95 37.04 29.62
C MET A 266 -27.34 37.69 29.44
N CYS A 267 -28.22 37.61 30.42
CA CYS A 267 -29.57 38.16 30.35
C CYS A 267 -29.63 39.70 30.43
N ARG A 268 -28.69 40.33 31.11
CA ARG A 268 -28.52 41.80 31.13
C ARG A 268 -27.99 42.35 29.79
N LEU A 269 -27.21 41.57 29.14
CA LEU A 269 -26.57 41.85 27.88
C LEU A 269 -27.58 42.24 26.78
N VAL A 270 -28.64 41.46 26.64
CA VAL A 270 -29.68 41.65 25.60
C VAL A 270 -30.55 42.88 25.86
N ALA A 271 -30.79 43.21 27.10
CA ALA A 271 -31.65 44.36 27.46
C ALA A 271 -30.98 45.71 27.15
N TYR A 272 -29.68 45.84 27.40
CA TYR A 272 -28.92 47.04 27.11
C TYR A 272 -28.79 47.33 25.61
N ILE A 273 -28.59 46.30 24.80
CA ILE A 273 -28.50 46.43 23.31
C ILE A 273 -29.85 46.90 22.74
N VAL A 274 -30.97 46.38 23.23
CA VAL A 274 -32.29 46.69 22.69
C VAL A 274 -32.70 48.15 23.01
N GLU A 275 -32.31 48.70 24.15
CA GLU A 275 -32.67 50.10 24.50
C GLU A 275 -31.76 51.15 23.84
N ASN A 276 -30.47 50.83 23.63
CA ASN A 276 -29.49 51.81 23.13
C ASN A 276 -29.14 51.70 21.64
N PHE A 277 -29.31 50.56 21.03
CA PHE A 277 -28.92 50.34 19.62
C PHE A 277 -30.09 50.27 18.63
N LEU A 278 -31.34 49.98 19.06
CA LEU A 278 -32.47 49.91 18.14
C LEU A 278 -33.08 51.27 17.73
N PRO A 279 -32.97 52.39 18.49
CA PRO A 279 -33.49 53.65 18.03
C PRO A 279 -32.75 54.24 16.80
N SER A 280 -31.50 53.81 16.56
CA SER A 280 -30.70 54.35 15.46
C SER A 280 -30.87 53.61 14.11
N LEU A 281 -31.70 52.52 14.07
CA LEU A 281 -32.02 51.75 12.87
C LEU A 281 -33.44 52.00 12.33
N GLN A 282 -34.21 52.94 12.91
CA GLN A 282 -35.53 53.35 12.43
C GLN A 282 -35.59 54.83 12.01
N ALA A 283 -34.46 55.41 11.61
CA ALA A 283 -34.44 56.74 11.00
C ALA A 283 -34.01 56.61 9.53
#